data_6160b98ee00492f0c95ed223d6ebe7da
#
_entry.id   6160b98ee00492f0c95ed223d6ebe7da
#
_cell.length_a   1.000
_cell.length_b   1.000
_cell.length_c   1.000
_cell.angle_alpha   90.00
_cell.angle_beta   90.00
_cell.angle_gamma   90.00
#
_symmetry.space_group_name_H-M   'P 1'
#
loop_
_entity.id
_entity.type
_entity.pdbx_description
1 polymer ?
#
loop_
_entity_poly.entity_id
_entity_poly.type
_entity_poly.pdbx_seq_one_letter_code
_entity_poly.pdbx_strand_id
1 'polypeptide(L)'
;MKIEHIKEFIKLADSLNITATAKDLFISQSTLSRHIKAMENELGFKLLQTSSHGIQLTAAGEDALKTFISLLKEYDALLTRNRPTSNAYTGRLRFGILYYLRDDGYIDFIEA
;
A
#
# COMPACT_ATOMS: atom_id res chain seq x y z
N MET A 1 3.84 -9.40 8.43
CA MET A 1 3.30 -8.28 7.63
C MET A 1 2.44 -8.85 6.51
N LYS A 2 1.30 -8.24 6.28
CA LYS A 2 0.36 -8.75 5.27
C LYS A 2 0.42 -7.90 4.01
N ILE A 3 0.08 -8.50 2.86
CA ILE A 3 0.01 -7.78 1.59
C ILE A 3 -0.96 -6.60 1.69
N GLU A 4 -2.08 -6.78 2.38
CA GLU A 4 -3.07 -5.71 2.56
C GLU A 4 -2.47 -4.51 3.30
N HIS A 5 -1.62 -4.77 4.29
CA HIS A 5 -0.96 -3.69 5.03
C HIS A 5 0.04 -2.94 4.16
N ILE A 6 0.72 -3.65 3.27
CA ILE A 6 1.64 -3.03 2.31
C ILE A 6 0.87 -2.08 1.40
N LYS A 7 -0.29 -2.52 0.90
CA LYS A 7 -1.14 -1.68 0.05
C LYS A 7 -1.65 -0.45 0.80
N GLU A 8 -2.03 -0.63 2.08
CA GLU A 8 -2.45 0.49 2.92
C GLU A 8 -1.35 1.52 3.08
N PHE A 9 -0.13 1.06 3.33
CA PHE A 9 1.00 1.96 3.47
C PHE A 9 1.27 2.74 2.18
N ILE A 10 1.24 2.07 1.03
CA ILE A 10 1.46 2.73 -0.26
C ILE A 10 0.41 3.81 -0.49
N LYS A 11 -0.85 3.51 -0.19
CA LYS A 11 -1.92 4.48 -0.34
C LYS A 11 -1.75 5.67 0.60
N LEU A 12 -1.36 5.40 1.84
CA LEU A 12 -1.10 6.46 2.81
C LEU A 12 0.09 7.32 2.39
N ALA A 13 1.13 6.70 1.85
CA ALA A 13 2.30 7.43 1.38
C ALA A 13 1.96 8.38 0.24
N ASP A 14 0.99 8.01 -0.59
CA ASP A 14 0.56 8.86 -1.70
C ASP A 14 -0.20 10.10 -1.21
N SER A 15 -1.09 9.94 -0.24
CA SER A 15 -1.94 11.04 0.25
C SER A 15 -1.30 11.82 1.39
N LEU A 16 -0.52 11.14 2.23
CA LEU A 16 0.02 11.66 3.50
C LEU A 16 -1.06 12.24 4.41
N ASN A 17 -2.26 11.66 4.29
CA ASN A 17 -3.44 12.05 5.08
C ASN A 17 -4.09 10.79 5.62
N ILE A 18 -3.88 10.53 6.92
CA ILE A 18 -4.35 9.29 7.53
C ILE A 18 -5.87 9.20 7.56
N THR A 19 -6.54 10.32 7.79
CA THR A 19 -8.01 10.36 7.84
C THR A 19 -8.61 10.01 6.48
N ALA A 20 -8.13 10.65 5.43
CA ALA A 20 -8.62 10.42 4.08
C ALA A 20 -8.32 9.00 3.62
N THR A 21 -7.12 8.51 3.90
CA THR A 21 -6.72 7.15 3.51
C THR A 21 -7.56 6.11 4.22
N ALA A 22 -7.77 6.26 5.52
CA ALA A 22 -8.60 5.32 6.29
C ALA A 22 -10.02 5.28 5.71
N LYS A 23 -10.57 6.44 5.39
CA LYS A 23 -11.90 6.54 4.81
C LYS A 23 -11.96 5.82 3.45
N ASP A 24 -10.97 6.03 2.61
CA ASP A 24 -10.90 5.38 1.29
C ASP A 24 -10.79 3.86 1.42
N LEU A 25 -10.15 3.38 2.48
CA LEU A 25 -9.96 1.96 2.74
C LEU A 25 -11.10 1.34 3.55
N PHE A 26 -12.08 2.13 3.95
CA PHE A 26 -13.23 1.68 4.77
C PHE A 26 -12.79 1.09 6.11
N ILE A 27 -11.78 1.70 6.73
CA ILE A 27 -11.31 1.32 8.07
C ILE A 27 -11.21 2.58 8.92
N SER A 28 -11.10 2.39 10.24
CA SER A 28 -10.92 3.52 11.14
C SER A 28 -9.47 4.03 11.08
N GLN A 29 -9.29 5.30 11.48
CA GLN A 29 -7.96 5.87 11.59
C GLN A 29 -7.09 5.08 12.57
N SER A 30 -7.69 4.67 13.69
CA SER A 30 -6.95 3.91 14.70
C SER A 30 -6.50 2.55 14.16
N THR A 31 -7.32 1.91 13.33
CA THR A 31 -6.94 0.65 12.69
C THR A 31 -5.78 0.85 11.72
N LEU A 32 -5.87 1.87 10.89
CA LEU A 32 -4.79 2.17 9.94
C LEU A 32 -3.49 2.48 10.69
N SER A 33 -3.56 3.33 11.70
CA SER A 33 -2.38 3.66 12.52
C SER A 33 -1.77 2.43 13.17
N ARG A 34 -2.61 1.53 13.67
CA ARG A 34 -2.14 0.29 14.30
C ARG A 34 -1.43 -0.61 13.30
N HIS A 35 -1.97 -0.73 12.08
CA HIS A 35 -1.33 -1.53 11.04
C HIS A 35 0.04 -0.96 10.68
N ILE A 36 0.14 0.35 10.53
CA ILE A 36 1.41 1.01 10.20
C ILE A 36 2.42 0.80 11.34
N LYS A 37 1.98 0.96 12.57
CA LYS A 37 2.85 0.78 13.73
C LYS A 37 3.35 -0.66 13.83
N ALA A 38 2.50 -1.63 13.54
CA ALA A 38 2.90 -3.03 13.51
C ALA A 38 3.97 -3.28 12.43
N MET A 39 3.83 -2.65 11.27
CA MET A 39 4.84 -2.74 10.22
C MET A 39 6.16 -2.14 10.69
N GLU A 40 6.12 -0.98 11.32
CA GLU A 40 7.32 -0.34 11.86
C GLU A 40 8.01 -1.22 12.89
N ASN A 41 7.23 -1.86 13.77
CA ASN A 41 7.78 -2.75 14.78
C ASN A 41 8.45 -3.98 14.15
N GLU A 42 7.83 -4.53 13.11
CA GLU A 42 8.40 -5.69 12.43
C GLU A 42 9.66 -5.33 11.66
N LEU A 43 9.66 -4.18 10.99
CA LEU A 43 10.81 -3.73 10.19
C LEU A 43 11.95 -3.20 11.05
N GLY A 44 11.63 -2.67 12.22
CA GLY A 44 12.64 -2.14 13.12
C GLY A 44 13.01 -0.69 12.87
N PHE A 45 12.23 0.05 12.09
CA PHE A 45 12.44 1.47 11.84
C PHE A 45 11.11 2.16 11.57
N LYS A 46 11.10 3.49 11.69
CA LYS A 46 9.91 4.28 11.46
C LYS A 46 9.69 4.54 9.98
N LEU A 47 8.45 4.41 9.54
CA LEU A 47 8.04 4.72 8.17
C LEU A 47 7.53 6.15 8.05
N LEU A 48 6.91 6.66 9.11
CA LEU A 48 6.28 7.97 9.15
C LEU A 48 6.86 8.80 10.28
N GLN A 49 6.86 10.11 10.07
CA GLN A 49 7.24 11.08 11.11
C GLN A 49 6.26 12.25 11.06
N THR A 50 6.07 12.88 12.22
CA THR A 50 5.23 14.05 12.34
C THR A 50 6.07 15.30 12.07
N SER A 51 5.52 16.22 11.30
CA SER A 51 6.16 17.51 11.03
C SER A 51 5.15 18.62 11.28
N SER A 52 5.58 19.86 11.12
CA SER A 52 4.70 21.03 11.25
C SER A 52 3.60 21.03 10.17
N HIS A 53 3.79 20.27 9.11
CA HIS A 53 2.84 20.18 8.01
C HIS A 53 2.03 18.87 8.02
N GLY A 54 2.06 18.13 9.13
CA GLY A 54 1.36 16.86 9.25
C GLY A 54 2.34 15.71 9.23
N ILE A 55 1.93 14.58 8.66
CA ILE A 55 2.81 13.41 8.56
C ILE A 55 3.62 13.45 7.28
N GLN A 56 4.80 12.88 7.35
CA GLN A 56 5.71 12.73 6.21
C GLN A 56 6.38 11.38 6.30
N LEU A 57 6.90 10.90 5.18
CA LEU A 57 7.71 9.69 5.18
C LEU A 57 9.09 10.01 5.76
N THR A 58 9.63 9.06 6.54
CA THR A 58 11.05 9.11 6.90
C THR A 58 11.88 8.72 5.68
N ALA A 59 13.20 8.90 5.74
CA ALA A 59 14.08 8.40 4.69
C ALA A 59 13.92 6.90 4.50
N ALA A 60 13.82 6.15 5.63
CA ALA A 60 13.57 4.72 5.58
C ALA A 60 12.19 4.40 5.01
N GLY A 61 11.18 5.25 5.29
CA GLY A 61 9.85 5.11 4.73
C GLY A 61 9.84 5.28 3.22
N GLU A 62 10.61 6.22 2.71
CA GLU A 62 10.72 6.41 1.25
C GLU A 62 11.39 5.21 0.58
N ASP A 63 12.42 4.67 1.21
CA ASP A 63 13.08 3.46 0.71
C ASP A 63 12.12 2.28 0.75
N ALA A 64 11.40 2.12 1.85
CA ALA A 64 10.40 1.06 2.00
C ALA A 64 9.30 1.18 0.94
N LEU A 65 8.87 2.40 0.64
CA LEU A 65 7.84 2.62 -0.38
C LEU A 65 8.28 2.07 -1.73
N LYS A 66 9.50 2.38 -2.15
CA LYS A 66 10.04 1.88 -3.42
C LYS A 66 10.10 0.36 -3.44
N THR A 67 10.56 -0.23 -2.35
CA THR A 67 10.66 -1.68 -2.22
C THR A 67 9.29 -2.33 -2.27
N PHE A 68 8.32 -1.78 -1.55
CA PHE A 68 6.97 -2.33 -1.51
C PHE A 68 6.27 -2.24 -2.87
N ILE A 69 6.49 -1.16 -3.61
CA ILE A 69 5.95 -1.04 -4.96
C ILE A 69 6.51 -2.15 -5.84
N SER A 70 7.83 -2.39 -5.76
CA SER A 70 8.46 -3.48 -6.51
C SER A 70 7.93 -4.84 -6.10
N LEU A 71 7.73 -5.06 -4.80
CA LEU A 71 7.19 -6.33 -4.30
C LEU A 71 5.78 -6.59 -4.85
N LEU A 72 4.93 -5.56 -4.86
CA LEU A 72 3.57 -5.73 -5.38
C LEU A 72 3.57 -6.00 -6.88
N LYS A 73 4.47 -5.38 -7.62
CA LYS A 73 4.61 -5.65 -9.06
C LYS A 73 5.00 -7.10 -9.30
N GLU A 74 5.98 -7.59 -8.54
CA GLU A 74 6.41 -8.98 -8.66
C GLU A 74 5.31 -9.95 -8.26
N TYR A 75 4.59 -9.65 -7.19
CA TYR A 75 3.48 -10.47 -6.74
C TYR A 75 2.39 -10.54 -7.78
N ASP A 76 2.00 -9.40 -8.34
CA ASP A 76 0.98 -9.35 -9.39
C ASP A 76 1.43 -10.13 -10.64
N ALA A 77 2.70 -9.97 -11.01
CA ALA A 77 3.26 -10.69 -12.15
C ALA A 77 3.21 -12.21 -11.93
N LEU A 78 3.50 -12.65 -10.70
CA LEU A 78 3.42 -14.07 -10.35
C LEU A 78 2.01 -14.60 -10.55
N LEU A 79 1.02 -13.88 -10.04
CA LEU A 79 -0.38 -14.29 -10.17
C LEU A 79 -0.82 -14.32 -11.63
N THR A 80 -0.42 -13.32 -12.40
CA THR A 80 -0.80 -13.21 -13.81
C THR A 80 -0.21 -14.33 -14.65
N ARG A 81 1.07 -14.67 -14.42
CA ARG A 81 1.77 -15.72 -15.17
C ARG A 81 1.14 -17.10 -14.98
N ASN A 82 0.58 -17.36 -13.80
CA ASN A 82 0.14 -18.69 -13.43
C ASN A 82 -1.38 -18.85 -13.43
N ARG A 83 -2.07 -17.90 -14.03
CA ARG A 83 -3.52 -17.86 -14.04
C ARG A 83 -4.07 -18.37 -15.38
N PRO A 84 -5.25 -19.03 -15.39
CA PRO A 84 -5.92 -19.30 -16.65
C PRO A 84 -6.21 -17.99 -17.36
N THR A 85 -6.01 -17.97 -18.69
CA THR A 85 -6.11 -16.75 -19.48
C THR A 85 -7.47 -16.04 -19.34
N SER A 86 -8.52 -16.80 -19.18
CA SER A 86 -9.87 -16.25 -19.08
C SER A 86 -10.16 -15.54 -17.78
N ASN A 87 -9.28 -15.62 -16.79
CA ASN A 87 -9.52 -15.10 -15.44
C ASN A 87 -8.58 -14.00 -15.02
N ALA A 88 -7.86 -13.42 -15.96
CA ALA A 88 -6.83 -12.41 -15.66
C ALA A 88 -7.38 -11.24 -14.84
N TYR A 89 -8.57 -10.76 -15.18
CA TYR A 89 -9.17 -9.63 -14.45
C TYR A 89 -9.74 -10.05 -13.10
N THR A 90 -10.41 -11.19 -13.08
CA THR A 90 -11.04 -11.69 -11.87
C THR A 90 -10.03 -11.81 -10.73
N GLY A 91 -8.83 -12.23 -11.06
CA GLY A 91 -7.81 -12.40 -10.06
C GLY A 91 -7.40 -11.10 -9.36
N ARG A 92 -7.41 -9.98 -10.07
CA ARG A 92 -7.07 -8.71 -9.45
C ARG A 92 -8.16 -8.21 -8.52
N LEU A 93 -9.39 -8.62 -8.78
CA LEU A 93 -10.54 -8.17 -8.00
C LEU A 93 -10.73 -8.93 -6.70
N ARG A 94 -10.07 -10.06 -6.51
CA ARG A 94 -10.33 -10.91 -5.34
C ARG A 94 -9.99 -10.27 -4.00
N PHE A 95 -9.23 -9.17 -4.01
CA PHE A 95 -8.93 -8.41 -2.79
C PHE A 95 -9.89 -7.24 -2.60
N GLY A 96 -10.85 -7.06 -3.50
CA GLY A 96 -11.78 -5.93 -3.45
C GLY A 96 -11.18 -4.61 -3.88
N ILE A 97 -9.93 -4.58 -4.29
CA ILE A 97 -9.21 -3.38 -4.71
C ILE A 97 -8.42 -3.69 -5.96
N LEU A 98 -8.57 -2.84 -6.97
CA LEU A 98 -7.68 -2.85 -8.13
C LEU A 98 -6.56 -1.85 -7.89
N TYR A 99 -5.41 -2.14 -8.46
CA TYR A 99 -4.33 -1.17 -8.51
C TYR A 99 -3.65 -1.25 -9.87
N TYR A 100 -3.04 -0.16 -10.27
CA TYR A 100 -2.25 -0.11 -11.48
C TYR A 100 -1.06 0.83 -11.27
N LEU A 101 -0.02 0.61 -12.06
CA LEU A 101 1.18 1.42 -11.99
C LEU A 101 1.01 2.68 -12.82
N ARG A 102 1.25 3.84 -12.23
CA ARG A 102 1.24 5.11 -12.94
C ARG A 102 2.57 5.35 -13.64
N ASP A 103 2.59 6.27 -14.59
CA ASP A 103 3.78 6.59 -15.36
C ASP A 103 4.93 7.10 -14.48
N ASP A 104 4.62 7.69 -13.33
CA ASP A 104 5.62 8.19 -12.39
C ASP A 104 6.18 7.11 -11.45
N GLY A 105 5.76 5.87 -11.60
CA GLY A 105 6.24 4.76 -10.79
C GLY A 105 5.42 4.48 -9.54
N TYR A 106 4.35 5.23 -9.30
CA TYR A 106 3.47 4.98 -8.17
C TYR A 106 2.37 4.01 -8.55
N ILE A 107 1.74 3.43 -7.53
CA ILE A 107 0.61 2.53 -7.71
C ILE A 107 -0.65 3.23 -7.22
N ASP A 108 -1.68 3.26 -8.08
CA ASP A 108 -2.99 3.76 -7.70
C ASP A 108 -3.90 2.59 -7.37
N PHE A 109 -4.76 2.78 -6.37
CA PHE A 109 -5.74 1.80 -5.97
C PHE A 109 -7.12 2.24 -6.45
N ILE A 110 -7.84 1.29 -7.07
CA ILE A 110 -9.20 1.50 -7.57
C ILE A 110 -10.08 0.46 -6.90
N GLU A 111 -11.18 0.88 -6.31
CA GLU A 111 -12.11 -0.06 -5.70
C GLU A 111 -12.80 -0.91 -6.76
N ALA A 112 -12.93 -2.17 -6.43
CA ALA A 112 -13.54 -3.15 -7.34
C ALA A 112 -15.10 -3.00 -7.37
#